data_4ea4b1c086f563f9e6f046dfa3af77aa
#
_entry.id   4ea4b1c086f563f9e6f046dfa3af77aa
#
_cell.length_a   1.000
_cell.length_b   1.000
_cell.length_c   1.000
_cell.angle_alpha   90.00
_cell.angle_beta   90.00
_cell.angle_gamma   90.00
#
_symmetry.space_group_name_H-M   'P 1'
#
loop_
_entity.id
_entity.type
_entity.pdbx_description
1 polymer ?
#
loop_
_entity_poly.entity_id
_entity_poly.type
_entity_poly.pdbx_seq_one_letter_code
_entity_poly.pdbx_strand_id
1 'polypeptide(L)'
;MTEHQPVNIVMIEDDEGHARLIEKNIRRAGISNVIRHFLDGTSALDYLYNHKEGPAQNGPALILLDLNLPDMSGTDILAKIKSGVLKRTPVVVLTTTDDKVEIQRCYDLGCNVYITKPVNYESFAGAIRQLGLFLSVIQVPDPVEEG
;
A
#
# COMPACT_ATOMS: atom_id res chain seq x y z
N MET A 1 -2.31 -19.80 -21.39
CA MET A 1 -3.06 -18.55 -21.22
C MET A 1 -2.80 -17.99 -19.85
N THR A 2 -2.43 -16.75 -19.80
CA THR A 2 -2.13 -16.12 -18.53
C THR A 2 -3.32 -15.27 -18.08
N GLU A 3 -3.89 -15.61 -16.95
CA GLU A 3 -4.93 -14.78 -16.38
C GLU A 3 -4.30 -13.72 -15.51
N HIS A 4 -4.77 -12.50 -15.65
CA HIS A 4 -4.33 -11.42 -14.79
C HIS A 4 -5.06 -11.54 -13.46
N GLN A 5 -4.29 -11.69 -12.38
CA GLN A 5 -4.86 -11.68 -11.05
C GLN A 5 -5.18 -10.25 -10.65
N PRO A 6 -6.35 -10.01 -10.04
CA PRO A 6 -6.64 -8.71 -9.48
C PRO A 6 -5.61 -8.36 -8.40
N VAL A 7 -5.24 -7.09 -8.36
CA VAL A 7 -4.33 -6.61 -7.33
C VAL A 7 -5.02 -6.61 -5.98
N ASN A 8 -4.42 -7.22 -4.98
CA ASN A 8 -4.90 -7.14 -3.61
C ASN A 8 -4.42 -5.85 -2.97
N ILE A 9 -5.30 -5.19 -2.24
CA ILE A 9 -4.96 -3.97 -1.54
C ILE A 9 -4.71 -4.31 -0.08
N VAL A 10 -3.52 -3.96 0.41
CA VAL A 10 -3.16 -4.14 1.81
C VAL A 10 -3.11 -2.76 2.43
N MET A 11 -4.00 -2.49 3.40
CA MET A 11 -4.09 -1.20 4.04
C MET A 11 -3.61 -1.30 5.49
N ILE A 12 -2.58 -0.53 5.82
CA ILE A 12 -1.99 -0.51 7.16
C ILE A 12 -2.35 0.83 7.78
N GLU A 13 -3.37 0.84 8.64
CA GLU A 13 -3.96 2.05 9.19
C GLU A 13 -4.56 1.74 10.56
N ASP A 14 -4.08 2.42 11.61
CA ASP A 14 -4.54 2.17 12.96
C ASP A 14 -5.87 2.84 13.32
N ASP A 15 -6.26 3.86 12.59
CA ASP A 15 -7.52 4.58 12.83
C ASP A 15 -8.63 3.98 11.96
N GLU A 16 -9.60 3.34 12.61
CA GLU A 16 -10.69 2.68 11.90
C GLU A 16 -11.57 3.67 11.11
N GLY A 17 -11.72 4.89 11.62
CA GLY A 17 -12.47 5.93 10.91
C GLY A 17 -11.78 6.33 9.62
N HIS A 18 -10.47 6.53 9.67
CA HIS A 18 -9.69 6.82 8.48
C HIS A 18 -9.74 5.65 7.49
N ALA A 19 -9.63 4.43 8.00
CA ALA A 19 -9.68 3.24 7.15
C ALA A 19 -11.01 3.14 6.41
N ARG A 20 -12.12 3.37 7.11
CA ARG A 20 -13.45 3.33 6.47
C ARG A 20 -13.59 4.40 5.40
N LEU A 21 -13.06 5.61 5.65
CA LEU A 21 -13.12 6.68 4.66
C LEU A 21 -12.29 6.34 3.42
N ILE A 22 -11.10 5.82 3.63
CA ILE A 22 -10.23 5.38 2.53
C ILE A 22 -10.94 4.30 1.71
N GLU A 23 -11.48 3.29 2.36
CA GLU A 23 -12.19 2.21 1.66
C GLU A 23 -13.39 2.76 0.88
N LYS A 24 -14.17 3.64 1.49
CA LYS A 24 -15.31 4.27 0.83
C LYS A 24 -14.89 4.96 -0.47
N ASN A 25 -13.78 5.70 -0.42
CA ASN A 25 -13.29 6.41 -1.60
C ASN A 25 -12.73 5.46 -2.66
N ILE A 26 -12.12 4.37 -2.25
CA ILE A 26 -11.69 3.31 -3.18
C ILE A 26 -12.89 2.73 -3.90
N ARG A 27 -13.94 2.37 -3.16
CA ARG A 27 -15.15 1.81 -3.75
C ARG A 27 -15.88 2.82 -4.65
N ARG A 28 -15.87 4.09 -4.26
CA ARG A 28 -16.46 5.17 -5.06
C ARG A 28 -15.75 5.32 -6.40
N ALA A 29 -14.46 5.02 -6.44
CA ALA A 29 -13.69 5.05 -7.69
C ALA A 29 -13.99 3.85 -8.60
N GLY A 30 -14.91 2.97 -8.21
CA GLY A 30 -15.27 1.79 -8.99
C GLY A 30 -14.33 0.61 -8.79
N ILE A 31 -13.49 0.67 -7.77
CA ILE A 31 -12.50 -0.39 -7.51
C ILE A 31 -13.11 -1.38 -6.53
N SER A 32 -13.23 -2.63 -6.96
CA SER A 32 -13.84 -3.70 -6.16
C SER A 32 -12.85 -4.71 -5.60
N ASN A 33 -11.55 -4.44 -5.75
CA ASN A 33 -10.50 -5.33 -5.30
C ASN A 33 -10.60 -5.61 -3.80
N VAL A 34 -10.14 -6.78 -3.39
CA VAL A 34 -10.11 -7.16 -1.97
C VAL A 34 -9.19 -6.20 -1.23
N ILE A 35 -9.67 -5.71 -0.09
CA ILE A 35 -8.88 -4.87 0.80
C ILE A 35 -8.66 -5.63 2.10
N ARG A 36 -7.40 -5.85 2.45
CA ARG A 36 -7.05 -6.44 3.73
C ARG A 36 -6.53 -5.34 4.63
N HIS A 37 -7.19 -5.14 5.76
CA HIS A 37 -6.88 -4.03 6.66
C HIS A 37 -6.17 -4.53 7.93
N PHE A 38 -5.07 -3.88 8.28
CA PHE A 38 -4.29 -4.17 9.47
C PHE A 38 -4.18 -2.91 10.32
N LEU A 39 -4.36 -3.06 11.63
CA LEU A 39 -4.36 -1.94 12.58
C LEU A 39 -2.98 -1.60 13.11
N ASP A 40 -1.99 -2.44 12.85
CA ASP A 40 -0.63 -2.25 13.35
C ASP A 40 0.39 -2.81 12.37
N GLY A 41 1.65 -2.44 12.60
CA GLY A 41 2.73 -2.88 11.72
C GLY A 41 3.08 -4.33 11.88
N THR A 42 3.03 -4.87 13.09
CA THR A 42 3.41 -6.26 13.36
C THR A 42 2.53 -7.24 12.60
N SER A 43 1.21 -7.07 12.70
CA SER A 43 0.28 -7.97 12.00
C SER A 43 0.38 -7.80 10.50
N ALA A 44 0.59 -6.57 10.02
CA ALA A 44 0.75 -6.31 8.60
C ALA A 44 1.99 -6.99 8.05
N LEU A 45 3.14 -6.85 8.71
CA LEU A 45 4.37 -7.48 8.26
C LEU A 45 4.27 -9.02 8.27
N ASP A 46 3.60 -9.57 9.27
CA ASP A 46 3.38 -11.00 9.31
C ASP A 46 2.58 -11.47 8.10
N TYR A 47 1.50 -10.77 7.77
CA TYR A 47 0.72 -11.10 6.59
C TYR A 47 1.55 -10.94 5.30
N LEU A 48 2.27 -9.84 5.18
CA LEU A 48 3.03 -9.54 3.95
C LEU A 48 4.09 -10.60 3.65
N TYR A 49 4.78 -11.10 4.67
CA TYR A 49 5.95 -11.94 4.47
C TYR A 49 5.76 -13.40 4.84
N ASN A 50 4.90 -13.70 5.80
CA ASN A 50 4.82 -15.04 6.38
C ASN A 50 3.53 -15.79 6.04
N HIS A 51 2.47 -15.08 5.68
CA HIS A 51 1.20 -15.73 5.38
C HIS A 51 1.22 -16.32 3.98
N LYS A 52 0.70 -17.55 3.84
CA LYS A 52 0.68 -18.21 2.53
C LYS A 52 -0.12 -17.47 1.47
N GLU A 53 -1.08 -16.64 1.89
CA GLU A 53 -1.87 -15.81 0.99
C GLU A 53 -1.31 -14.38 0.88
N GLY A 54 -0.22 -14.10 1.56
CA GLY A 54 0.40 -12.79 1.55
C GLY A 54 1.17 -12.50 0.26
N PRO A 55 1.43 -11.21 0.00
CA PRO A 55 2.05 -10.78 -1.27
C PRO A 55 3.42 -11.38 -1.55
N ALA A 56 4.22 -11.67 -0.53
CA ALA A 56 5.54 -12.25 -0.75
C ALA A 56 5.48 -13.64 -1.40
N GLN A 57 4.35 -14.33 -1.26
CA GLN A 57 4.19 -15.70 -1.73
C GLN A 57 3.08 -15.88 -2.76
N ASN A 58 2.19 -14.91 -2.90
CA ASN A 58 0.94 -15.14 -3.63
C ASN A 58 0.56 -14.04 -4.63
N GLY A 59 1.48 -13.20 -5.06
CA GLY A 59 1.24 -12.37 -6.21
C GLY A 59 1.05 -10.88 -5.94
N PRO A 60 0.39 -10.16 -6.87
CA PRO A 60 0.45 -8.71 -6.90
C PRO A 60 -0.36 -8.04 -5.79
N ALA A 61 0.18 -6.94 -5.28
CA ALA A 61 -0.46 -6.15 -4.24
C ALA A 61 -0.19 -4.67 -4.43
N LEU A 62 -1.04 -3.85 -3.82
CA LEU A 62 -0.81 -2.42 -3.62
C LEU A 62 -0.88 -2.19 -2.11
N ILE A 63 0.13 -1.54 -1.56
CA ILE A 63 0.19 -1.28 -0.13
C ILE A 63 -0.15 0.17 0.13
N LEU A 64 -1.14 0.40 1.00
CA LEU A 64 -1.50 1.72 1.52
C LEU A 64 -0.98 1.78 2.94
N LEU A 65 -0.07 2.69 3.23
CA LEU A 65 0.69 2.70 4.47
C LEU A 65 0.57 4.03 5.21
N ASP A 66 0.02 3.99 6.42
CA ASP A 66 0.08 5.13 7.34
C ASP A 66 1.44 5.11 8.03
N LEU A 67 2.02 6.29 8.24
CA LEU A 67 3.30 6.41 8.93
C LEU A 67 3.17 6.34 10.44
N ASN A 68 2.00 6.69 10.99
CA ASN A 68 1.79 6.74 12.44
C ASN A 68 1.07 5.49 12.92
N LEU A 69 1.84 4.47 13.27
CA LEU A 69 1.32 3.21 13.77
C LEU A 69 1.66 3.04 15.25
N PRO A 70 0.86 2.25 16.01
CA PRO A 70 1.06 2.16 17.44
C PRO A 70 2.31 1.39 17.87
N ASP A 71 2.78 0.46 17.05
CA ASP A 71 3.84 -0.45 17.46
C ASP A 71 5.18 -0.21 16.75
N MET A 72 5.18 0.54 15.65
CA MET A 72 6.41 0.85 14.94
C MET A 72 6.20 2.02 13.98
N SER A 73 7.30 2.57 13.49
CA SER A 73 7.23 3.65 12.50
C SER A 73 6.88 3.10 11.12
N GLY A 74 5.95 3.78 10.42
CA GLY A 74 5.64 3.42 9.04
C GLY A 74 6.84 3.57 8.11
N THR A 75 7.76 4.49 8.41
CA THR A 75 8.99 4.62 7.60
C THR A 75 9.87 3.38 7.72
N ASP A 76 9.89 2.73 8.86
CA ASP A 76 10.63 1.48 9.02
C ASP A 76 9.99 0.35 8.20
N ILE A 77 8.67 0.31 8.16
CA ILE A 77 7.95 -0.64 7.32
C ILE A 77 8.26 -0.39 5.84
N LEU A 78 8.22 0.87 5.43
CA LEU A 78 8.52 1.25 4.06
C LEU A 78 9.95 0.83 3.67
N ALA A 79 10.92 1.10 4.54
CA ALA A 79 12.30 0.72 4.29
C ALA A 79 12.43 -0.81 4.14
N LYS A 80 11.74 -1.56 4.99
CA LYS A 80 11.76 -3.02 4.91
C LYS A 80 11.15 -3.53 3.59
N ILE A 81 10.00 -3.00 3.21
CA ILE A 81 9.35 -3.40 1.96
C ILE A 81 10.26 -3.12 0.77
N LYS A 82 10.86 -1.95 0.73
CA LYS A 82 11.64 -1.51 -0.43
C LYS A 82 13.06 -2.09 -0.48
N SER A 83 13.47 -2.84 0.52
CA SER A 83 14.80 -3.46 0.55
C SER A 83 14.78 -4.98 0.36
N GLY A 84 13.61 -5.61 0.23
CA GLY A 84 13.49 -7.07 0.20
C GLY A 84 12.71 -7.58 -1.00
N VAL A 85 12.10 -8.75 -0.82
CA VAL A 85 11.36 -9.44 -1.90
C VAL A 85 10.17 -8.64 -2.42
N LEU A 86 9.66 -7.70 -1.62
CA LEU A 86 8.54 -6.85 -2.01
C LEU A 86 8.97 -5.49 -2.57
N LYS A 87 10.25 -5.29 -2.86
CA LYS A 87 10.75 -3.97 -3.27
C LYS A 87 10.07 -3.40 -4.51
N ARG A 88 9.51 -4.23 -5.36
CA ARG A 88 8.79 -3.80 -6.57
C ARG A 88 7.31 -3.56 -6.33
N THR A 89 6.80 -3.89 -5.15
CA THR A 89 5.40 -3.67 -4.80
C THR A 89 5.14 -2.19 -4.60
N PRO A 90 4.15 -1.62 -5.28
CA PRO A 90 3.83 -0.20 -5.10
C PRO A 90 3.37 0.09 -3.67
N VAL A 91 3.87 1.19 -3.11
CA VAL A 91 3.48 1.66 -1.79
C VAL A 91 3.00 3.11 -1.92
N VAL A 92 1.77 3.35 -1.49
CA VAL A 92 1.20 4.68 -1.35
C VAL A 92 1.21 5.02 0.13
N VAL A 93 1.94 6.06 0.51
CA VAL A 93 1.96 6.52 1.90
C VAL A 93 0.79 7.46 2.12
N LEU A 94 0.01 7.20 3.18
CA LEU A 94 -1.15 7.99 3.56
C LEU A 94 -0.95 8.49 4.99
N THR A 95 -0.82 9.79 5.19
CA THR A 95 -0.54 10.31 6.52
C THR A 95 -1.06 11.73 6.68
N THR A 96 -1.20 12.17 7.94
CA THR A 96 -1.63 13.53 8.24
C THR A 96 -0.49 14.54 8.12
N THR A 97 0.76 14.11 8.09
CA THR A 97 1.87 15.05 8.01
C THR A 97 2.09 15.57 6.58
N ASP A 98 2.34 16.86 6.48
CA ASP A 98 2.71 17.52 5.23
C ASP A 98 4.13 18.09 5.29
N ASP A 99 4.91 17.66 6.27
CA ASP A 99 6.30 18.09 6.43
C ASP A 99 7.12 17.67 5.21
N LYS A 100 7.72 18.64 4.55
CA LYS A 100 8.49 18.39 3.32
C LYS A 100 9.68 17.47 3.54
N VAL A 101 10.31 17.53 4.71
CA VAL A 101 11.43 16.64 5.05
C VAL A 101 10.95 15.20 5.14
N GLU A 102 9.80 14.98 5.79
CA GLU A 102 9.23 13.64 5.91
C GLU A 102 8.77 13.10 4.57
N ILE A 103 8.15 13.94 3.74
CA ILE A 103 7.73 13.56 2.40
C ILE A 103 8.94 13.13 1.57
N GLN A 104 10.00 13.94 1.59
CA GLN A 104 11.23 13.63 0.86
C GLN A 104 11.86 12.34 1.34
N ARG A 105 11.86 12.13 2.65
CA ARG A 105 12.39 10.89 3.22
C ARG A 105 11.64 9.67 2.71
N CYS A 106 10.30 9.75 2.63
CA CYS A 106 9.51 8.64 2.10
C CYS A 106 9.85 8.34 0.65
N TYR A 107 10.00 9.37 -0.18
CA TYR A 107 10.40 9.16 -1.57
C TYR A 107 11.83 8.60 -1.67
N ASP A 108 12.73 9.06 -0.82
CA ASP A 108 14.10 8.54 -0.80
C ASP A 108 14.13 7.06 -0.39
N LEU A 109 13.21 6.64 0.47
CA LEU A 109 13.06 5.25 0.86
C LEU A 109 12.37 4.40 -0.21
N GLY A 110 11.79 5.03 -1.21
CA GLY A 110 11.23 4.33 -2.35
C GLY A 110 9.70 4.28 -2.43
N CYS A 111 8.98 5.08 -1.64
CA CYS A 111 7.52 5.09 -1.79
C CYS A 111 7.17 5.60 -3.20
N ASN A 112 6.06 5.10 -3.72
CA ASN A 112 5.66 5.41 -5.08
C ASN A 112 4.83 6.69 -5.16
N VAL A 113 3.95 6.89 -4.17
CA VAL A 113 3.12 8.09 -4.08
C VAL A 113 2.93 8.43 -2.61
N TYR A 114 2.85 9.71 -2.30
CA TYR A 114 2.57 10.22 -0.96
C TYR A 114 1.29 11.04 -1.02
N ILE A 115 0.35 10.73 -0.15
CA ILE A 115 -0.93 11.45 -0.08
C ILE A 115 -1.14 11.93 1.35
N THR A 116 -1.36 13.24 1.51
CA THR A 116 -1.70 13.81 2.81
C THR A 116 -3.18 13.61 3.06
N LYS A 117 -3.52 13.12 4.25
CA LYS A 117 -4.93 12.95 4.66
C LYS A 117 -5.61 14.31 4.87
N PRO A 118 -6.91 14.42 4.61
CA PRO A 118 -7.85 13.34 4.29
C PRO A 118 -7.71 12.87 2.85
N VAL A 119 -7.82 11.55 2.66
CA VAL A 119 -7.76 10.95 1.33
C VAL A 119 -9.15 11.07 0.71
N ASN A 120 -9.27 11.88 -0.32
CA ASN A 120 -10.52 11.99 -1.06
C ASN A 120 -10.46 11.17 -2.35
N TYR A 121 -11.60 11.07 -3.02
CA TYR A 121 -11.71 10.33 -4.27
C TYR A 121 -10.68 10.80 -5.30
N GLU A 122 -10.54 12.13 -5.47
CA GLU A 122 -9.67 12.68 -6.51
C GLU A 122 -8.19 12.40 -6.25
N SER A 123 -7.75 12.52 -5.00
CA SER A 123 -6.34 12.24 -4.67
C SER A 123 -6.01 10.76 -4.85
N PHE A 124 -6.93 9.87 -4.50
CA PHE A 124 -6.72 8.45 -4.71
C PHE A 124 -6.71 8.09 -6.20
N ALA A 125 -7.68 8.60 -6.96
CA ALA A 125 -7.74 8.36 -8.40
C ALA A 125 -6.48 8.89 -9.10
N GLY A 126 -5.99 10.05 -8.67
CA GLY A 126 -4.75 10.62 -9.17
C GLY A 126 -3.54 9.73 -8.90
N ALA A 127 -3.47 9.15 -7.70
CA ALA A 127 -2.40 8.23 -7.34
C ALA A 127 -2.41 6.98 -8.23
N ILE A 128 -3.58 6.42 -8.45
CA ILE A 128 -3.72 5.23 -9.31
C ILE A 128 -3.26 5.55 -10.74
N ARG A 129 -3.64 6.70 -11.27
CA ARG A 129 -3.19 7.12 -12.61
C ARG A 129 -1.68 7.31 -12.64
N GLN A 130 -1.11 7.94 -11.61
CA GLN A 130 0.33 8.18 -11.53
C GLN A 130 1.12 6.86 -11.51
N LEU A 131 0.58 5.84 -10.87
CA LEU A 131 1.20 4.52 -10.84
C LEU A 131 0.99 3.75 -12.13
N GLY A 132 0.10 4.21 -13.01
CA GLY A 132 -0.23 3.49 -14.24
C GLY A 132 -0.99 2.21 -13.97
N LEU A 133 -1.74 2.15 -12.87
CA LEU A 133 -2.43 0.93 -12.46
C LEU A 133 -3.91 1.00 -12.81
N PHE A 134 -4.42 -0.16 -13.27
CA PHE A 134 -5.86 -0.44 -13.33
C PHE A 134 -6.06 -1.67 -12.46
N LEU A 135 -6.45 -1.47 -11.23
CA LEU A 135 -6.39 -2.50 -10.19
C LEU A 135 -7.18 -3.76 -10.51
N SER A 136 -8.17 -3.66 -11.41
CA SER A 136 -8.97 -4.81 -11.80
C SER A 136 -8.43 -5.56 -13.01
N VAL A 137 -7.52 -4.96 -13.80
CA VAL A 137 -7.09 -5.54 -15.07
C VAL A 137 -5.59 -5.53 -15.29
N ILE A 138 -4.86 -4.62 -14.64
CA ILE A 138 -3.42 -4.53 -14.82
C ILE A 138 -2.71 -5.18 -13.64
N GLN A 139 -1.64 -5.86 -13.94
CA GLN A 139 -0.78 -6.44 -12.91
C GLN A 139 0.24 -5.42 -12.43
N VAL A 140 0.46 -5.40 -11.12
CA VAL A 140 1.67 -4.81 -10.59
C VAL A 140 2.77 -5.88 -10.67
N PRO A 141 4.05 -5.47 -10.63
CA PRO A 141 5.14 -6.45 -10.66
C PRO A 141 5.03 -7.45 -9.51
N ASP A 142 5.37 -8.71 -9.80
CA ASP A 142 5.44 -9.73 -8.76
C ASP A 142 6.57 -9.43 -7.78
N PRO A 143 6.51 -9.98 -6.55
CA PRO A 143 7.60 -9.88 -5.62
C PRO A 143 8.91 -10.39 -6.22
N VAL A 144 10.02 -9.77 -5.84
CA VAL A 144 11.33 -10.17 -6.34
C VAL A 144 11.69 -11.53 -5.76
N GLU A 145 12.07 -12.45 -6.62
CA GLU A 145 12.61 -13.72 -6.15
C GLU A 145 14.01 -13.51 -5.63
N GLU A 146 14.27 -14.02 -4.44
CA GLU A 146 15.62 -14.03 -3.92
C GLU A 146 16.32 -15.27 -4.43
N GLY A 147 17.22 -15.05 -5.31
CA GLY A 147 17.94 -16.13 -5.93
C GLY A 147 19.17 -16.51 -5.20
#